data_44990b760e332b1720dbe18aef40507b
#
_entry.id   44990b760e332b1720dbe18aef40507b
#
_cell.length_a   1.000
_cell.length_b   1.000
_cell.length_c   1.000
_cell.angle_alpha   90.00
_cell.angle_beta   90.00
_cell.angle_gamma   90.00
#
_symmetry.space_group_name_H-M   'P 1'
#
loop_
_entity.id
_entity.type
_entity.pdbx_description
1 polymer ?
#
loop_
_entity_poly.entity_id
_entity_poly.type
_entity_poly.pdbx_seq_one_letter_code
_entity_poly.pdbx_strand_id
1 'polypeptide(L)'
;MDVLSEVLRVIRVSGAVHFNAEFTRPWSVVTTPPDLLASRLMPGAEAITLFHLATDAGCWITWGNLEPIRIEAGDVLVFPRGDQHVMTSDPGMPPVPIASIFPKVRAEQITWLKHGGGAEGTRFVCGFLHSDQRFGPLLDAMPAFICVRVRDGRVVLDAFSETARYAEPVTLGQEAPWWQAATAQLIAEAMRPGPGNRAMLARLSELLFMEVVRWQLTHVAEGRRGWLAGLKDPHVGRALTLLHAEPARPWTVEELADQAGISRAALGKRFADLVGEAPMQYLAGWRMHLARRLLRDSRLGLAEIASRVGYESEASFNRAFSRLVGAPPGAWRQSKGLA
;
A
#
# COMPACT_ATOMS: atom_id res chain seq x y z
N MET A 1 8.37 2.55 -20.91
CA MET A 1 8.44 1.87 -19.60
C MET A 1 7.23 2.30 -18.80
N ASP A 2 6.54 1.38 -18.14
CA ASP A 2 5.42 1.68 -17.26
C ASP A 2 5.95 2.01 -15.86
N VAL A 3 5.79 3.28 -15.46
CA VAL A 3 6.29 3.81 -14.18
C VAL A 3 5.66 3.09 -12.98
N LEU A 4 4.36 2.77 -13.05
CA LEU A 4 3.67 2.08 -11.96
C LEU A 4 4.24 0.67 -11.76
N SER A 5 4.46 -0.08 -12.84
CA SER A 5 5.09 -1.40 -12.79
C SER A 5 6.49 -1.34 -12.20
N GLU A 6 7.28 -0.32 -12.55
CA GLU A 6 8.64 -0.15 -11.99
C GLU A 6 8.59 0.15 -10.49
N VAL A 7 7.71 1.04 -10.06
CA VAL A 7 7.53 1.37 -8.64
C VAL A 7 7.10 0.14 -7.85
N LEU A 8 6.08 -0.57 -8.30
CA LEU A 8 5.59 -1.78 -7.61
C LEU A 8 6.66 -2.88 -7.54
N ARG A 9 7.53 -2.99 -8.57
CA ARG A 9 8.66 -3.92 -8.59
C ARG A 9 9.74 -3.56 -7.57
N VAL A 10 10.00 -2.26 -7.37
CA VAL A 10 11.04 -1.78 -6.45
C VAL A 10 10.58 -1.83 -5.00
N ILE A 11 9.34 -1.42 -4.73
CA ILE A 11 8.77 -1.35 -3.38
C ILE A 11 8.57 -2.74 -2.77
N ARG A 12 8.34 -3.76 -3.59
CA ARG A 12 8.06 -5.14 -3.15
C ARG A 12 6.99 -5.20 -2.07
N VAL A 13 5.77 -4.90 -2.44
CA VAL A 13 4.64 -5.19 -1.57
C VAL A 13 4.53 -6.71 -1.45
N SER A 14 4.62 -7.22 -0.25
CA SER A 14 4.55 -8.65 0.03
C SER A 14 3.41 -8.96 0.98
N GLY A 15 2.58 -9.93 0.62
CA GLY A 15 1.57 -10.48 1.52
C GLY A 15 2.24 -11.33 2.60
N ALA A 16 1.88 -11.12 3.86
CA ALA A 16 2.63 -11.77 4.91
C ALA A 16 1.79 -12.50 5.95
N VAL A 17 0.90 -11.83 6.61
CA VAL A 17 0.16 -12.43 7.71
C VAL A 17 -1.32 -12.43 7.40
N HIS A 18 -1.91 -13.63 7.42
CA HIS A 18 -3.36 -13.78 7.28
C HIS A 18 -3.90 -14.40 8.56
N PHE A 19 -5.05 -13.92 8.98
CA PHE A 19 -5.79 -14.53 10.07
C PHE A 19 -7.29 -14.52 9.74
N ASN A 20 -8.00 -15.50 10.26
CA ASN A 20 -9.43 -15.56 10.22
C ASN A 20 -9.99 -14.97 11.52
N ALA A 21 -10.98 -14.11 11.42
CA ALA A 21 -11.68 -13.56 12.56
C ALA A 21 -13.14 -14.01 12.55
N GLU A 22 -13.65 -14.38 13.72
CA GLU A 22 -15.05 -14.71 13.98
C GLU A 22 -15.52 -13.90 15.18
N PHE A 23 -16.34 -12.91 14.91
CA PHE A 23 -16.88 -12.00 15.92
C PHE A 23 -18.37 -12.22 16.08
N THR A 24 -18.83 -12.65 17.27
CA THR A 24 -20.23 -12.89 17.56
C THR A 24 -20.85 -11.74 18.38
N ARG A 25 -22.04 -11.32 18.01
CA ARG A 25 -22.72 -10.14 18.62
C ARG A 25 -22.94 -10.32 20.13
N PRO A 26 -22.86 -9.21 20.90
CA PRO A 26 -22.40 -7.87 20.51
C PRO A 26 -20.86 -7.80 20.50
N TRP A 27 -20.28 -7.08 19.54
CA TRP A 27 -18.82 -6.88 19.46
C TRP A 27 -18.46 -5.53 18.82
N SER A 28 -17.37 -4.96 19.29
CA SER A 28 -16.76 -3.76 18.70
C SER A 28 -15.27 -3.81 18.96
N VAL A 29 -14.46 -3.67 17.91
CA VAL A 29 -12.99 -3.76 17.99
C VAL A 29 -12.37 -2.57 17.26
N VAL A 30 -11.30 -2.03 17.84
CA VAL A 30 -10.45 -1.04 17.19
C VAL A 30 -9.13 -1.69 16.79
N THR A 31 -8.71 -1.48 15.53
CA THR A 31 -7.45 -2.04 15.00
C THR A 31 -6.23 -1.39 15.65
N THR A 32 -5.11 -2.07 15.62
CA THR A 32 -3.83 -1.55 16.16
C THR A 32 -3.29 -0.48 15.23
N PRO A 33 -2.76 0.63 15.76
CA PRO A 33 -2.04 1.63 14.96
C PRO A 33 -0.90 0.99 14.13
N PRO A 34 -0.66 1.48 12.89
CA PRO A 34 0.27 0.84 11.96
C PRO A 34 1.70 0.71 12.50
N ASP A 35 2.20 1.69 13.25
CA ASP A 35 3.55 1.66 13.83
C ASP A 35 3.71 0.55 14.89
N LEU A 36 2.69 0.35 15.72
CA LEU A 36 2.68 -0.73 16.71
C LEU A 36 2.49 -2.09 16.05
N LEU A 37 1.71 -2.14 14.98
CA LEU A 37 1.49 -3.35 14.20
C LEU A 37 2.79 -3.79 13.52
N ALA A 38 3.50 -2.87 12.85
CA ALA A 38 4.78 -3.10 12.21
C ALA A 38 5.81 -3.66 13.19
N SER A 39 5.95 -3.03 14.35
CA SER A 39 6.94 -3.45 15.35
C SER A 39 6.68 -4.85 15.94
N ARG A 40 5.41 -5.26 16.04
CA ARG A 40 5.01 -6.53 16.66
C ARG A 40 4.96 -7.71 15.71
N LEU A 41 4.40 -7.49 14.51
CA LEU A 41 4.13 -8.58 13.57
C LEU A 41 5.16 -8.66 12.44
N MET A 42 5.77 -7.54 12.08
CA MET A 42 6.64 -7.43 10.92
C MET A 42 7.84 -6.51 11.20
N PRO A 43 8.75 -6.92 12.09
CA PRO A 43 9.95 -6.12 12.38
C PRO A 43 10.70 -5.79 11.09
N GLY A 44 10.91 -4.49 10.86
CA GLY A 44 11.59 -3.99 9.67
C GLY A 44 10.69 -3.61 8.49
N ALA A 45 9.36 -3.81 8.59
CA ALA A 45 8.42 -3.21 7.66
C ALA A 45 8.36 -1.69 7.86
N GLU A 46 8.44 -0.93 6.76
CA GLU A 46 8.32 0.52 6.77
C GLU A 46 6.93 1.01 6.38
N ALA A 47 6.15 0.14 5.73
CA ALA A 47 4.76 0.39 5.42
C ALA A 47 3.94 -0.88 5.58
N ILE A 48 2.74 -0.74 6.10
CA ILE A 48 1.75 -1.81 6.23
C ILE A 48 0.46 -1.34 5.60
N THR A 49 -0.11 -2.18 4.74
CA THR A 49 -1.47 -2.05 4.23
C THR A 49 -2.32 -3.12 4.90
N LEU A 50 -3.46 -2.74 5.44
CA LEU A 50 -4.43 -3.68 6.00
C LEU A 50 -5.51 -4.01 4.99
N PHE A 51 -6.00 -5.25 5.02
CA PHE A 51 -7.24 -5.58 4.34
C PHE A 51 -8.12 -6.52 5.18
N HIS A 52 -9.44 -6.40 4.98
CA HIS A 52 -10.44 -7.27 5.58
C HIS A 52 -11.44 -7.68 4.50
N LEU A 53 -11.69 -8.96 4.37
CA LEU A 53 -12.72 -9.52 3.51
C LEU A 53 -13.81 -10.11 4.39
N ALA A 54 -15.00 -9.53 4.37
CA ALA A 54 -16.17 -10.09 5.04
C ALA A 54 -16.66 -11.34 4.29
N THR A 55 -16.78 -12.49 4.97
CA THR A 55 -17.07 -13.76 4.28
C THR A 55 -18.53 -14.20 4.36
N ASP A 56 -19.27 -13.76 5.38
CA ASP A 56 -20.65 -14.22 5.60
C ASP A 56 -21.61 -13.10 6.02
N ALA A 57 -21.57 -12.63 7.26
CA ALA A 57 -22.48 -11.59 7.72
C ALA A 57 -21.86 -10.19 7.67
N GLY A 58 -22.71 -9.17 7.65
CA GLY A 58 -22.25 -7.78 7.61
C GLY A 58 -21.97 -7.21 9.00
N CYS A 59 -21.21 -6.12 8.99
CA CYS A 59 -20.94 -5.28 10.15
C CYS A 59 -20.94 -3.80 9.76
N TRP A 60 -20.53 -2.96 10.69
CA TRP A 60 -20.29 -1.55 10.44
C TRP A 60 -18.81 -1.24 10.59
N ILE A 61 -18.33 -0.30 9.81
CA ILE A 61 -17.02 0.29 9.98
C ILE A 61 -17.16 1.76 10.31
N THR A 62 -16.40 2.22 11.31
CA THR A 62 -16.25 3.64 11.60
C THR A 62 -14.78 4.03 11.45
N TRP A 63 -14.55 5.13 10.76
CA TRP A 63 -13.22 5.64 10.48
C TRP A 63 -13.23 7.17 10.44
N GLY A 64 -12.33 7.79 11.20
CA GLY A 64 -12.31 9.26 11.34
C GLY A 64 -13.67 9.81 11.82
N ASN A 65 -14.13 10.86 11.15
CA ASN A 65 -15.41 11.51 11.43
C ASN A 65 -16.53 11.12 10.46
N LEU A 66 -16.33 10.04 9.69
CA LEU A 66 -17.35 9.57 8.75
C LEU A 66 -18.51 8.88 9.48
N GLU A 67 -19.70 9.02 8.90
CA GLU A 67 -20.85 8.21 9.32
C GLU A 67 -20.52 6.72 9.18
N PRO A 68 -21.05 5.86 10.07
CA PRO A 68 -20.82 4.44 10.02
C PRO A 68 -21.18 3.85 8.65
N ILE A 69 -20.24 3.12 8.06
CA ILE A 69 -20.39 2.50 6.73
C ILE A 69 -20.80 1.05 6.90
N ARG A 70 -21.90 0.66 6.29
CA ARG A 70 -22.35 -0.74 6.29
C ARG A 70 -21.47 -1.58 5.36
N ILE A 71 -20.98 -2.69 5.88
CA ILE A 71 -20.19 -3.71 5.19
C ILE A 71 -21.01 -4.98 5.13
N GLU A 72 -20.98 -5.68 4.03
CA GLU A 72 -21.72 -6.92 3.80
C GLU A 72 -20.78 -8.06 3.36
N ALA A 73 -21.30 -9.27 3.34
CA ALA A 73 -20.55 -10.43 2.84
C ALA A 73 -20.03 -10.21 1.42
N GLY A 74 -18.77 -10.53 1.18
CA GLY A 74 -18.06 -10.32 -0.09
C GLY A 74 -17.39 -8.96 -0.23
N ASP A 75 -17.62 -8.01 0.70
CA ASP A 75 -16.93 -6.72 0.66
C ASP A 75 -15.47 -6.86 1.10
N VAL A 76 -14.58 -6.21 0.35
CA VAL A 76 -13.15 -6.11 0.67
C VAL A 76 -12.83 -4.68 1.09
N LEU A 77 -12.30 -4.56 2.29
CA LEU A 77 -11.85 -3.29 2.85
C LEU A 77 -10.34 -3.20 2.73
N VAL A 78 -9.83 -2.10 2.22
CA VAL A 78 -8.38 -1.86 2.09
C VAL A 78 -8.03 -0.53 2.75
N PHE A 79 -7.04 -0.58 3.63
CA PHE A 79 -6.42 0.58 4.27
C PHE A 79 -4.97 0.68 3.80
N PRO A 80 -4.69 1.43 2.73
CA PRO A 80 -3.36 1.47 2.10
C PRO A 80 -2.22 1.90 3.03
N ARG A 81 -2.53 2.76 4.02
CA ARG A 81 -1.56 3.23 5.03
C ARG A 81 -1.68 2.52 6.37
N GLY A 82 -2.55 1.49 6.46
CA GLY A 82 -2.81 0.78 7.70
C GLY A 82 -3.56 1.59 8.75
N ASP A 83 -4.30 2.63 8.35
CA ASP A 83 -4.97 3.56 9.26
C ASP A 83 -5.87 2.83 10.26
N GLN A 84 -5.83 3.29 11.50
CA GLN A 84 -6.64 2.72 12.59
C GLN A 84 -8.13 2.97 12.33
N HIS A 85 -8.94 1.93 12.52
CA HIS A 85 -10.38 1.97 12.30
C HIS A 85 -11.11 1.06 13.28
N VAL A 86 -12.41 1.26 13.43
CA VAL A 86 -13.28 0.44 14.26
C VAL A 86 -14.18 -0.41 13.38
N MET A 87 -14.25 -1.69 13.68
CA MET A 87 -15.26 -2.61 13.15
C MET A 87 -16.21 -3.00 14.28
N THR A 88 -17.52 -3.00 14.02
CA THR A 88 -18.51 -3.22 15.07
C THR A 88 -19.78 -3.88 14.55
N SER A 89 -20.42 -4.67 15.39
CA SER A 89 -21.76 -5.19 15.11
C SER A 89 -22.86 -4.13 15.22
N ASP A 90 -22.57 -3.05 15.98
CA ASP A 90 -23.55 -2.02 16.29
C ASP A 90 -22.85 -0.65 16.43
N PRO A 91 -23.19 0.35 15.58
CA PRO A 91 -22.66 1.71 15.70
C PRO A 91 -22.93 2.31 17.08
N GLY A 92 -21.92 2.98 17.63
CA GLY A 92 -22.00 3.59 18.97
C GLY A 92 -21.53 2.69 20.11
N MET A 93 -21.27 1.41 19.85
CA MET A 93 -20.68 0.51 20.84
C MET A 93 -19.21 0.86 21.10
N PRO A 94 -18.73 1.00 22.35
CA PRO A 94 -17.35 1.29 22.66
C PRO A 94 -16.44 0.13 22.20
N PRO A 95 -15.35 0.42 21.44
CA PRO A 95 -14.49 -0.62 20.92
C PRO A 95 -13.47 -1.11 21.95
N VAL A 96 -13.16 -2.40 21.94
CA VAL A 96 -11.99 -2.94 22.61
C VAL A 96 -10.79 -2.97 21.67
N PRO A 97 -9.56 -2.71 22.16
CA PRO A 97 -8.37 -2.85 21.32
C PRO A 97 -8.20 -4.27 20.81
N ILE A 98 -8.09 -4.47 19.51
CA ILE A 98 -7.92 -5.82 18.94
C ILE A 98 -6.69 -6.53 19.52
N ALA A 99 -5.65 -5.76 19.89
CA ALA A 99 -4.44 -6.28 20.51
C ALA A 99 -4.69 -6.96 21.86
N SER A 100 -5.78 -6.63 22.57
CA SER A 100 -6.15 -7.26 23.86
C SER A 100 -6.79 -8.64 23.70
N ILE A 101 -7.37 -8.90 22.53
CA ILE A 101 -8.04 -10.16 22.22
C ILE A 101 -7.26 -11.02 21.22
N PHE A 102 -6.17 -10.48 20.66
CA PHE A 102 -5.34 -11.18 19.69
C PHE A 102 -4.53 -12.28 20.38
N PRO A 103 -4.67 -13.55 19.98
CA PRO A 103 -3.84 -14.61 20.52
C PRO A 103 -2.38 -14.36 20.13
N LYS A 104 -1.43 -14.96 20.83
CA LYS A 104 -0.02 -14.90 20.43
C LYS A 104 0.12 -15.51 19.03
N VAL A 105 0.26 -14.64 18.03
CA VAL A 105 0.37 -15.04 16.62
C VAL A 105 1.69 -15.79 16.43
N ARG A 106 1.61 -17.00 15.94
CA ARG A 106 2.76 -17.69 15.36
C ARG A 106 2.75 -17.39 13.87
N ALA A 107 3.81 -16.78 13.38
CA ALA A 107 3.97 -16.42 11.97
C ALA A 107 3.82 -17.59 10.99
N GLU A 108 3.78 -18.81 11.50
CA GLU A 108 3.76 -20.06 10.73
C GLU A 108 2.36 -20.64 10.49
N GLN A 109 1.31 -20.11 11.13
CA GLN A 109 -0.06 -20.66 11.04
C GLN A 109 -1.09 -19.56 10.79
N ILE A 110 -2.12 -19.87 10.01
CA ILE A 110 -3.33 -19.04 9.91
C ILE A 110 -4.01 -19.08 11.26
N THR A 111 -4.05 -17.94 11.92
CA THR A 111 -4.60 -17.82 13.27
C THR A 111 -6.10 -17.56 13.21
N TRP A 112 -6.87 -18.17 14.09
CA TRP A 112 -8.28 -17.85 14.32
C TRP A 112 -8.41 -16.91 15.51
N LEU A 113 -8.97 -15.73 15.25
CA LEU A 113 -9.35 -14.77 16.29
C LEU A 113 -10.84 -14.89 16.55
N LYS A 114 -11.22 -15.27 17.76
CA LYS A 114 -12.63 -15.38 18.17
C LYS A 114 -12.92 -14.40 19.29
N HIS A 115 -14.03 -13.66 19.16
CA HIS A 115 -14.46 -12.70 20.18
C HIS A 115 -15.97 -12.52 20.14
N GLY A 116 -16.58 -12.25 21.33
CA GLY A 116 -18.02 -12.14 21.52
C GLY A 116 -18.60 -13.37 22.19
N GLY A 117 -19.90 -13.49 22.27
CA GLY A 117 -20.58 -14.59 23.02
C GLY A 117 -21.98 -14.94 22.53
N GLY A 118 -22.45 -14.26 21.49
CA GLY A 118 -23.78 -14.50 20.92
C GLY A 118 -23.81 -15.54 19.82
N ALA A 119 -24.99 -15.78 19.24
CA ALA A 119 -25.21 -16.76 18.19
C ALA A 119 -24.92 -16.20 16.78
N GLU A 120 -25.18 -14.90 16.54
CA GLU A 120 -24.96 -14.26 15.25
C GLU A 120 -23.56 -13.68 15.18
N GLY A 121 -22.84 -14.01 14.13
CA GLY A 121 -21.45 -13.57 13.96
C GLY A 121 -21.13 -13.06 12.58
N THR A 122 -20.05 -12.32 12.49
CA THR A 122 -19.41 -11.91 11.25
C THR A 122 -18.04 -12.56 11.16
N ARG A 123 -17.73 -13.14 10.01
CA ARG A 123 -16.41 -13.72 9.76
C ARG A 123 -15.65 -12.89 8.75
N PHE A 124 -14.34 -12.84 8.96
CA PHE A 124 -13.41 -12.12 8.10
C PHE A 124 -12.20 -12.99 7.77
N VAL A 125 -11.71 -12.82 6.56
CA VAL A 125 -10.32 -13.09 6.22
C VAL A 125 -9.58 -11.77 6.25
N CYS A 126 -8.63 -11.64 7.16
CA CYS A 126 -7.85 -10.43 7.33
C CYS A 126 -6.38 -10.70 6.99
N GLY A 127 -5.71 -9.70 6.47
CA GLY A 127 -4.29 -9.81 6.15
C GLY A 127 -3.59 -8.48 6.15
N PHE A 128 -2.28 -8.60 6.09
CA PHE A 128 -1.36 -7.48 6.02
C PHE A 128 -0.50 -7.63 4.77
N LEU A 129 -0.41 -6.57 4.02
CA LEU A 129 0.63 -6.39 3.04
C LEU A 129 1.69 -5.50 3.66
N HIS A 130 2.95 -5.83 3.50
CA HIS A 130 4.03 -5.01 4.01
C HIS A 130 5.01 -4.65 2.91
N SER A 131 5.68 -3.54 3.10
CA SER A 131 6.87 -3.18 2.33
C SER A 131 7.99 -2.80 3.27
N ASP A 132 9.19 -3.23 2.93
CA ASP A 132 10.42 -2.84 3.62
C ASP A 132 10.94 -1.46 3.19
N GLN A 133 10.21 -0.81 2.29
CA GLN A 133 10.44 0.55 1.83
C GLN A 133 9.12 1.31 1.73
N ARG A 134 9.02 2.42 2.47
CA ARG A 134 7.88 3.31 2.30
C ARG A 134 8.12 4.17 1.04
N PHE A 135 7.29 3.96 0.02
CA PHE A 135 7.21 4.90 -1.08
C PHE A 135 6.05 5.86 -0.82
N GLY A 136 6.38 6.93 -0.09
CA GLY A 136 5.41 7.95 0.32
C GLY A 136 4.54 8.45 -0.83
N PRO A 137 5.10 8.86 -1.99
CA PRO A 137 4.30 9.40 -3.10
C PRO A 137 3.17 8.50 -3.56
N LEU A 138 3.35 7.17 -3.61
CA LEU A 138 2.27 6.24 -3.96
C LEU A 138 1.24 6.12 -2.84
N LEU A 139 1.69 5.82 -1.61
CA LEU A 139 0.78 5.58 -0.49
C LEU A 139 0.02 6.84 -0.08
N ASP A 140 0.68 8.01 -0.16
CA ASP A 140 0.07 9.29 0.16
C ASP A 140 -0.95 9.74 -0.92
N ALA A 141 -0.80 9.23 -2.16
CA ALA A 141 -1.76 9.43 -3.24
C ALA A 141 -2.96 8.47 -3.18
N MET A 142 -2.89 7.40 -2.37
CA MET A 142 -4.01 6.49 -2.17
C MET A 142 -5.05 7.08 -1.23
N PRO A 143 -6.33 6.76 -1.42
CA PRO A 143 -7.36 7.02 -0.42
C PRO A 143 -6.97 6.40 0.93
N ALA A 144 -7.47 6.97 2.01
CA ALA A 144 -7.20 6.44 3.33
C ALA A 144 -7.88 5.08 3.54
N PHE A 145 -9.08 4.93 2.97
CA PHE A 145 -9.87 3.73 3.02
C PHE A 145 -10.56 3.48 1.68
N ILE A 146 -10.58 2.24 1.23
CA ILE A 146 -11.24 1.79 0.00
C ILE A 146 -12.12 0.58 0.34
N CYS A 147 -13.37 0.63 -0.08
CA CYS A 147 -14.29 -0.49 -0.01
C CYS A 147 -14.58 -1.02 -1.41
N VAL A 148 -14.22 -2.25 -1.67
CA VAL A 148 -14.52 -2.95 -2.93
C VAL A 148 -15.73 -3.84 -2.70
N ARG A 149 -16.83 -3.55 -3.41
CA ARG A 149 -18.07 -4.32 -3.34
C ARG A 149 -18.29 -5.08 -4.64
N VAL A 150 -18.60 -6.35 -4.55
CA VAL A 150 -18.97 -7.15 -5.70
C VAL A 150 -20.46 -7.48 -5.57
N ARG A 151 -21.31 -6.84 -6.35
CA ARG A 151 -22.78 -6.99 -6.32
C ARG A 151 -23.31 -7.19 -7.74
N ASP A 152 -24.19 -8.17 -7.92
CA ASP A 152 -24.89 -8.42 -9.19
C ASP A 152 -23.97 -8.49 -10.41
N GLY A 153 -22.81 -9.12 -10.26
CA GLY A 153 -21.82 -9.21 -11.33
C GLY A 153 -21.08 -7.90 -11.64
N ARG A 154 -21.20 -6.90 -10.78
CA ARG A 154 -20.51 -5.61 -10.89
C ARG A 154 -19.56 -5.40 -9.71
N VAL A 155 -18.45 -4.77 -9.98
CA VAL A 155 -17.54 -4.29 -8.93
C VAL A 155 -17.79 -2.80 -8.70
N VAL A 156 -18.09 -2.43 -7.48
CA VAL A 156 -18.25 -1.04 -7.05
C VAL A 156 -17.13 -0.72 -6.09
N LEU A 157 -16.35 0.30 -6.40
CA LEU A 157 -15.32 0.80 -5.51
C LEU A 157 -15.72 2.14 -4.91
N ASP A 158 -15.76 2.17 -3.59
CA ASP A 158 -15.92 3.38 -2.80
C ASP A 158 -14.59 3.77 -2.19
N ALA A 159 -14.19 5.01 -2.37
CA ALA A 159 -12.95 5.54 -1.81
C ALA A 159 -13.25 6.70 -0.85
N PHE A 160 -12.56 6.73 0.29
CA PHE A 160 -12.80 7.68 1.36
C PHE A 160 -11.54 8.43 1.75
N SER A 161 -11.68 9.74 2.00
CA SER A 161 -10.70 10.57 2.71
C SER A 161 -11.11 10.74 4.17
N GLU A 162 -10.29 11.41 4.96
CA GLU A 162 -10.57 11.65 6.39
C GLU A 162 -11.87 12.40 6.67
N THR A 163 -12.42 13.10 5.70
CA THR A 163 -13.57 14.00 5.88
C THR A 163 -14.76 13.71 4.99
N ALA A 164 -14.58 12.90 3.93
CA ALA A 164 -15.64 12.65 2.96
C ALA A 164 -15.39 11.42 2.11
N ARG A 165 -16.45 10.92 1.43
CA ARG A 165 -16.34 10.01 0.31
C ARG A 165 -15.53 10.68 -0.80
N TYR A 166 -14.56 9.96 -1.35
CA TYR A 166 -13.56 10.53 -2.27
C TYR A 166 -14.12 10.88 -3.64
N ALA A 167 -15.10 10.12 -4.11
CA ALA A 167 -15.79 10.28 -5.37
C ALA A 167 -17.10 9.49 -5.35
N GLU A 168 -17.95 9.69 -6.37
CA GLU A 168 -19.06 8.78 -6.62
C GLU A 168 -18.55 7.34 -6.80
N PRO A 169 -19.32 6.34 -6.34
CA PRO A 169 -18.94 4.94 -6.50
C PRO A 169 -18.72 4.62 -7.98
N VAL A 170 -17.58 4.05 -8.31
CA VAL A 170 -17.29 3.64 -9.68
C VAL A 170 -17.67 2.18 -9.87
N THR A 171 -18.49 1.92 -10.87
CA THR A 171 -18.90 0.57 -11.25
C THR A 171 -18.01 0.06 -12.37
N LEU A 172 -17.33 -1.07 -12.13
CA LEU A 172 -16.50 -1.77 -13.11
C LEU A 172 -17.32 -2.92 -13.73
N GLY A 173 -17.53 -2.89 -15.06
CA GLY A 173 -18.37 -3.88 -15.73
C GLY A 173 -17.63 -5.17 -16.09
N GLN A 174 -16.47 -5.07 -16.72
CA GLN A 174 -15.75 -6.23 -17.28
C GLN A 174 -14.81 -6.92 -16.30
N GLU A 175 -14.43 -6.28 -15.22
CA GLU A 175 -13.46 -6.80 -14.23
C GLU A 175 -14.13 -7.56 -13.08
N ALA A 176 -15.46 -7.53 -13.00
CA ALA A 176 -16.23 -8.21 -11.96
C ALA A 176 -15.95 -9.72 -11.84
N PRO A 177 -15.86 -10.50 -12.95
CA PRO A 177 -15.60 -11.93 -12.86
C PRO A 177 -14.24 -12.25 -12.23
N TRP A 178 -13.22 -11.43 -12.54
CA TRP A 178 -11.89 -11.61 -11.95
C TRP A 178 -11.89 -11.34 -10.43
N TRP A 179 -12.51 -10.23 -10.00
CA TRP A 179 -12.63 -9.89 -8.57
C TRP A 179 -13.37 -10.97 -7.79
N GLN A 180 -14.49 -11.47 -8.35
CA GLN A 180 -15.25 -12.56 -7.76
C GLN A 180 -14.42 -13.84 -7.62
N ALA A 181 -13.70 -14.23 -8.66
CA ALA A 181 -12.85 -15.41 -8.65
C ALA A 181 -11.69 -15.26 -7.65
N ALA A 182 -11.02 -14.11 -7.64
CA ALA A 182 -9.89 -13.86 -6.75
C ALA A 182 -10.29 -13.82 -5.28
N THR A 183 -11.41 -13.17 -4.94
CA THR A 183 -11.93 -13.13 -3.56
C THR A 183 -12.44 -14.51 -3.12
N ALA A 184 -13.14 -15.24 -3.98
CA ALA A 184 -13.58 -16.60 -3.70
C ALA A 184 -12.40 -17.56 -3.45
N GLN A 185 -11.33 -17.45 -4.27
CA GLN A 185 -10.12 -18.24 -4.06
C GLN A 185 -9.41 -17.85 -2.77
N LEU A 186 -9.33 -16.55 -2.44
CA LEU A 186 -8.73 -16.08 -1.19
C LEU A 186 -9.48 -16.64 0.03
N ILE A 187 -10.82 -16.65 0.00
CA ILE A 187 -11.64 -17.28 1.05
C ILE A 187 -11.36 -18.79 1.12
N ALA A 188 -11.36 -19.47 -0.01
CA ALA A 188 -11.13 -20.92 -0.06
C ALA A 188 -9.77 -21.29 0.54
N GLU A 189 -8.71 -20.56 0.20
CA GLU A 189 -7.37 -20.74 0.75
C GLU A 189 -7.30 -20.42 2.24
N ALA A 190 -8.00 -19.39 2.71
CA ALA A 190 -8.02 -19.03 4.13
C ALA A 190 -8.78 -20.04 5.00
N MET A 191 -9.82 -20.66 4.44
CA MET A 191 -10.70 -21.59 5.17
C MET A 191 -10.22 -23.05 5.13
N ARG A 192 -9.35 -23.41 4.19
CA ARG A 192 -8.85 -24.78 4.01
C ARG A 192 -7.32 -24.82 4.07
N PRO A 193 -6.74 -24.86 5.29
CA PRO A 193 -5.29 -24.92 5.44
C PRO A 193 -4.69 -26.15 4.72
N GLY A 194 -3.64 -25.91 3.95
CA GLY A 194 -2.96 -26.95 3.19
C GLY A 194 -1.55 -26.54 2.77
N PRO A 195 -0.78 -27.45 2.17
CA PRO A 195 0.54 -27.12 1.63
C PRO A 195 0.48 -25.98 0.62
N GLY A 196 1.37 -24.98 0.76
CA GLY A 196 1.43 -23.82 -0.14
C GLY A 196 0.37 -22.73 0.08
N ASN A 197 -0.60 -22.97 0.95
CA ASN A 197 -1.72 -22.08 1.23
C ASN A 197 -1.29 -20.64 1.59
N ARG A 198 -0.30 -20.46 2.46
CA ARG A 198 0.22 -19.14 2.83
C ARG A 198 0.82 -18.39 1.64
N ALA A 199 1.53 -19.10 0.75
CA ALA A 199 2.10 -18.50 -0.44
C ALA A 199 0.99 -18.07 -1.42
N MET A 200 -0.07 -18.88 -1.56
CA MET A 200 -1.24 -18.51 -2.37
C MET A 200 -1.95 -17.28 -1.82
N LEU A 201 -2.24 -17.26 -0.51
CA LEU A 201 -2.86 -16.10 0.14
C LEU A 201 -2.03 -14.84 -0.05
N ALA A 202 -0.71 -14.90 0.13
CA ALA A 202 0.18 -13.78 -0.09
C ALA A 202 0.07 -13.26 -1.52
N ARG A 203 0.15 -14.13 -2.54
CA ARG A 203 0.08 -13.73 -3.95
C ARG A 203 -1.29 -13.17 -4.36
N LEU A 204 -2.37 -13.78 -3.88
CA LEU A 204 -3.72 -13.27 -4.13
C LEU A 204 -3.91 -11.87 -3.54
N SER A 205 -3.44 -11.65 -2.32
CA SER A 205 -3.53 -10.34 -1.67
C SER A 205 -2.69 -9.28 -2.38
N GLU A 206 -1.49 -9.63 -2.85
CA GLU A 206 -0.64 -8.75 -3.67
C GLU A 206 -1.36 -8.35 -4.98
N LEU A 207 -1.97 -9.32 -5.67
CA LEU A 207 -2.71 -9.07 -6.91
C LEU A 207 -3.93 -8.17 -6.67
N LEU A 208 -4.72 -8.43 -5.62
CA LEU A 208 -5.87 -7.61 -5.26
C LEU A 208 -5.46 -6.16 -4.94
N PHE A 209 -4.36 -5.98 -4.22
CA PHE A 209 -3.83 -4.64 -3.94
C PHE A 209 -3.35 -3.93 -5.20
N MET A 210 -2.67 -4.63 -6.11
CA MET A 210 -2.25 -4.04 -7.39
C MET A 210 -3.44 -3.58 -8.22
N GLU A 211 -4.54 -4.34 -8.23
CA GLU A 211 -5.76 -3.93 -8.93
C GLU A 211 -6.41 -2.69 -8.28
N VAL A 212 -6.41 -2.59 -6.96
CA VAL A 212 -6.85 -1.37 -6.26
C VAL A 212 -6.01 -0.15 -6.67
N VAL A 213 -4.68 -0.30 -6.75
CA VAL A 213 -3.78 0.78 -7.20
C VAL A 213 -4.03 1.14 -8.67
N ARG A 214 -4.17 0.17 -9.56
CA ARG A 214 -4.49 0.40 -10.97
C ARG A 214 -5.82 1.11 -11.14
N TRP A 215 -6.83 0.65 -10.41
CA TRP A 215 -8.14 1.32 -10.39
C TRP A 215 -8.00 2.77 -9.94
N GLN A 216 -7.29 3.03 -8.84
CA GLN A 216 -7.08 4.39 -8.36
C GLN A 216 -6.39 5.26 -9.42
N LEU A 217 -5.38 4.72 -10.12
CA LEU A 217 -4.72 5.44 -11.21
C LEU A 217 -5.69 5.82 -12.34
N THR A 218 -6.57 4.90 -12.74
CA THR A 218 -7.51 5.16 -13.84
C THR A 218 -8.62 6.14 -13.45
N HIS A 219 -9.02 6.17 -12.17
CA HIS A 219 -10.17 6.94 -11.67
C HIS A 219 -9.79 8.16 -10.80
N VAL A 220 -8.52 8.54 -10.76
CA VAL A 220 -8.13 9.82 -10.17
C VAL A 220 -8.91 10.95 -10.85
N ALA A 221 -9.70 11.69 -10.08
CA ALA A 221 -10.48 12.81 -10.58
C ALA A 221 -9.58 13.93 -11.11
N GLU A 222 -10.04 14.63 -12.16
CA GLU A 222 -9.36 15.81 -12.67
C GLU A 222 -9.21 16.87 -11.56
N GLY A 223 -8.07 17.56 -11.57
CA GLY A 223 -7.74 18.59 -10.56
C GLY A 223 -7.25 18.04 -9.21
N ARG A 224 -7.18 16.73 -9.02
CA ARG A 224 -6.57 16.13 -7.83
C ARG A 224 -5.05 16.29 -7.81
N ARG A 225 -4.51 16.37 -6.60
CA ARG A 225 -3.07 16.33 -6.34
C ARG A 225 -2.65 14.93 -5.93
N GLY A 226 -1.37 14.65 -5.99
CA GLY A 226 -0.76 13.39 -5.62
C GLY A 226 -0.06 12.72 -6.79
N TRP A 227 0.82 11.81 -6.48
CA TRP A 227 1.69 11.14 -7.45
C TRP A 227 0.92 10.45 -8.59
N LEU A 228 -0.23 9.80 -8.29
CA LEU A 228 -1.07 9.17 -9.31
C LEU A 228 -1.68 10.19 -10.28
N ALA A 229 -2.04 11.38 -9.79
CA ALA A 229 -2.48 12.47 -10.66
C ALA A 229 -1.33 13.00 -11.52
N GLY A 230 -0.12 13.06 -10.96
CA GLY A 230 1.10 13.39 -11.69
C GLY A 230 1.39 12.42 -12.83
N LEU A 231 1.14 11.13 -12.67
CA LEU A 231 1.29 10.14 -13.75
C LEU A 231 0.32 10.35 -14.92
N LYS A 232 -0.89 10.83 -14.65
CA LYS A 232 -1.89 11.15 -15.69
C LYS A 232 -1.64 12.47 -16.39
N ASP A 233 -0.88 13.38 -15.78
CA ASP A 233 -0.54 14.66 -16.38
C ASP A 233 0.42 14.46 -17.56
N PRO A 234 0.16 15.06 -18.74
CA PRO A 234 0.95 14.79 -19.93
C PRO A 234 2.43 15.21 -19.80
N HIS A 235 2.72 16.27 -19.05
CA HIS A 235 4.07 16.78 -18.88
C HIS A 235 4.78 16.15 -17.67
N VAL A 236 4.12 16.13 -16.52
CA VAL A 236 4.67 15.51 -15.28
C VAL A 236 4.79 14.00 -15.45
N GLY A 237 3.80 13.34 -16.05
CA GLY A 237 3.87 11.90 -16.36
C GLY A 237 5.02 11.57 -17.31
N ARG A 238 5.27 12.43 -18.33
CA ARG A 238 6.45 12.28 -19.20
C ARG A 238 7.75 12.44 -18.41
N ALA A 239 7.85 13.46 -17.54
CA ALA A 239 9.03 13.65 -16.69
C ALA A 239 9.25 12.47 -15.75
N LEU A 240 8.21 11.96 -15.07
CA LEU A 240 8.28 10.77 -14.24
C LEU A 240 8.76 9.55 -15.04
N THR A 241 8.24 9.34 -16.26
CA THR A 241 8.66 8.25 -17.14
C THR A 241 10.16 8.32 -17.45
N LEU A 242 10.68 9.49 -17.75
CA LEU A 242 12.10 9.71 -18.03
C LEU A 242 12.98 9.45 -16.80
N LEU A 243 12.59 9.97 -15.64
CA LEU A 243 13.31 9.79 -14.38
C LEU A 243 13.37 8.31 -13.95
N HIS A 244 12.29 7.57 -14.18
CA HIS A 244 12.23 6.14 -13.87
C HIS A 244 12.96 5.27 -14.89
N ALA A 245 12.96 5.66 -16.17
CA ALA A 245 13.66 4.94 -17.22
C ALA A 245 15.19 5.03 -17.09
N GLU A 246 15.69 6.22 -16.76
CA GLU A 246 17.12 6.53 -16.69
C GLU A 246 17.50 7.20 -15.35
N PRO A 247 17.32 6.52 -14.21
CA PRO A 247 17.56 7.15 -12.90
C PRO A 247 19.03 7.53 -12.66
N ALA A 248 19.96 6.82 -13.30
CA ALA A 248 21.40 7.10 -13.16
C ALA A 248 21.87 8.31 -14.00
N ARG A 249 21.09 8.72 -15.00
CA ARG A 249 21.44 9.85 -15.88
C ARG A 249 21.53 11.15 -15.06
N PRO A 250 22.54 12.02 -15.35
CA PRO A 250 22.70 13.31 -14.66
C PRO A 250 21.70 14.35 -15.19
N TRP A 251 20.41 14.10 -14.93
CA TRP A 251 19.32 14.98 -15.34
C TRP A 251 19.47 16.40 -14.78
N THR A 252 19.22 17.39 -15.63
CA THR A 252 18.93 18.76 -15.21
C THR A 252 17.43 19.05 -15.32
N VAL A 253 16.94 20.04 -14.59
CA VAL A 253 15.52 20.42 -14.68
C VAL A 253 15.20 20.99 -16.06
N GLU A 254 16.15 21.69 -16.67
CA GLU A 254 16.07 22.24 -18.02
C GLU A 254 15.84 21.14 -19.04
N GLU A 255 16.73 20.16 -19.06
CA GLU A 255 16.67 19.02 -19.98
C GLU A 255 15.40 18.21 -19.80
N LEU A 256 14.97 18.00 -18.54
CA LEU A 256 13.74 17.31 -18.24
C LEU A 256 12.51 18.06 -18.72
N ALA A 257 12.52 19.39 -18.60
CA ALA A 257 11.43 20.27 -19.05
C ALA A 257 11.32 20.27 -20.59
N ASP A 258 12.46 20.38 -21.28
CA ASP A 258 12.52 20.31 -22.75
C ASP A 258 11.92 18.98 -23.25
N GLN A 259 12.30 17.87 -22.65
CA GLN A 259 11.77 16.55 -23.02
C GLN A 259 10.30 16.35 -22.60
N ALA A 260 9.84 17.06 -21.58
CA ALA A 260 8.44 17.08 -21.17
C ALA A 260 7.58 18.08 -21.99
N GLY A 261 8.20 18.88 -22.85
CA GLY A 261 7.51 19.83 -23.74
C GLY A 261 6.95 21.08 -23.05
N ILE A 262 7.59 21.54 -21.96
CA ILE A 262 7.20 22.76 -21.24
C ILE A 262 8.43 23.50 -20.70
N SER A 263 8.25 24.75 -20.25
CA SER A 263 9.35 25.52 -19.68
C SER A 263 9.80 24.97 -18.33
N ARG A 264 11.08 25.19 -17.96
CA ARG A 264 11.65 24.83 -16.66
C ARG A 264 10.78 25.30 -15.48
N ALA A 265 10.34 26.57 -15.51
CA ALA A 265 9.52 27.13 -14.43
C ALA A 265 8.14 26.44 -14.34
N ALA A 266 7.52 26.16 -15.49
CA ALA A 266 6.24 25.46 -15.56
C ALA A 266 6.36 24.02 -15.06
N LEU A 267 7.41 23.28 -15.47
CA LEU A 267 7.65 21.92 -14.96
C LEU A 267 7.86 21.93 -13.46
N GLY A 268 8.75 22.77 -12.94
CA GLY A 268 9.05 22.84 -11.50
C GLY A 268 7.81 23.08 -10.66
N LYS A 269 6.98 24.08 -11.05
CA LYS A 269 5.73 24.38 -10.36
C LYS A 269 4.73 23.22 -10.45
N ARG A 270 4.44 22.74 -11.68
CA ARG A 270 3.44 21.71 -11.92
C ARG A 270 3.80 20.37 -11.26
N PHE A 271 5.08 20.01 -11.29
CA PHE A 271 5.59 18.81 -10.62
C PHE A 271 5.45 18.92 -9.10
N ALA A 272 5.83 20.05 -8.50
CA ALA A 272 5.64 20.27 -7.07
C ALA A 272 4.16 20.30 -6.66
N ASP A 273 3.29 20.93 -7.46
CA ASP A 273 1.85 20.98 -7.20
C ASP A 273 1.20 19.59 -7.23
N LEU A 274 1.64 18.70 -8.14
CA LEU A 274 1.07 17.37 -8.31
C LEU A 274 1.77 16.32 -7.45
N VAL A 275 3.11 16.28 -7.44
CA VAL A 275 3.89 15.23 -6.77
C VAL A 275 4.24 15.59 -5.33
N GLY A 276 4.19 16.89 -4.97
CA GLY A 276 4.47 17.39 -3.63
C GLY A 276 5.93 17.82 -3.40
N GLU A 277 6.82 17.60 -4.37
CA GLU A 277 8.24 17.94 -4.28
C GLU A 277 8.83 18.31 -5.63
N ALA A 278 10.04 18.88 -5.64
CA ALA A 278 10.71 19.26 -6.88
C ALA A 278 11.25 18.02 -7.65
N PRO A 279 11.35 18.07 -9.01
CA PRO A 279 11.77 16.92 -9.83
C PRO A 279 13.09 16.27 -9.40
N MET A 280 14.09 17.08 -9.07
CA MET A 280 15.41 16.55 -8.67
C MET A 280 15.42 16.00 -7.23
N GLN A 281 14.55 16.49 -6.36
CA GLN A 281 14.33 15.95 -5.04
C GLN A 281 13.69 14.57 -5.14
N TYR A 282 12.65 14.46 -5.97
CA TYR A 282 12.00 13.18 -6.30
C TYR A 282 13.01 12.16 -6.84
N LEU A 283 13.84 12.57 -7.83
CA LEU A 283 14.87 11.69 -8.38
C LEU A 283 15.86 11.21 -7.31
N ALA A 284 16.28 12.11 -6.42
CA ALA A 284 17.17 11.73 -5.32
C ALA A 284 16.53 10.69 -4.38
N GLY A 285 15.25 10.86 -4.04
CA GLY A 285 14.46 9.88 -3.28
C GLY A 285 14.37 8.55 -4.01
N TRP A 286 14.02 8.56 -5.31
CA TRP A 286 13.93 7.35 -6.12
C TRP A 286 15.27 6.59 -6.22
N ARG A 287 16.38 7.31 -6.40
CA ARG A 287 17.73 6.72 -6.36
C ARG A 287 18.01 6.01 -5.03
N MET A 288 17.50 6.53 -3.91
CA MET A 288 17.65 5.87 -2.59
C MET A 288 16.83 4.58 -2.51
N HIS A 289 15.63 4.53 -3.08
CA HIS A 289 14.86 3.28 -3.17
C HIS A 289 15.60 2.22 -3.99
N LEU A 290 16.17 2.60 -5.12
CA LEU A 290 16.99 1.69 -5.94
C LEU A 290 18.26 1.24 -5.20
N ALA A 291 18.93 2.15 -4.51
CA ALA A 291 20.12 1.85 -3.71
C ALA A 291 19.81 0.85 -2.59
N ARG A 292 18.72 1.05 -1.83
CA ARG A 292 18.28 0.14 -0.78
C ARG A 292 17.98 -1.25 -1.31
N ARG A 293 17.36 -1.34 -2.50
CA ARG A 293 17.15 -2.61 -3.19
C ARG A 293 18.47 -3.29 -3.55
N LEU A 294 19.44 -2.57 -4.15
CA LEU A 294 20.74 -3.12 -4.49
C LEU A 294 21.54 -3.54 -3.25
N LEU A 295 21.51 -2.73 -2.17
CA LEU A 295 22.13 -3.06 -0.89
C LEU A 295 21.60 -4.37 -0.30
N ARG A 296 20.32 -4.64 -0.46
CA ARG A 296 19.65 -5.83 0.05
C ARG A 296 19.85 -7.05 -0.83
N ASP A 297 19.68 -6.88 -2.15
CA ASP A 297 19.55 -8.01 -3.09
C ASP A 297 20.87 -8.40 -3.75
N SER A 298 21.95 -7.69 -3.45
CA SER A 298 23.27 -7.96 -4.06
C SER A 298 24.41 -7.79 -3.06
N ARG A 299 25.57 -8.37 -3.43
CA ARG A 299 26.83 -8.18 -2.72
C ARG A 299 27.73 -7.09 -3.34
N LEU A 300 27.14 -6.20 -4.15
CA LEU A 300 27.87 -5.11 -4.79
C LEU A 300 28.52 -4.19 -3.76
N GLY A 301 29.71 -3.68 -4.10
CA GLY A 301 30.41 -2.65 -3.33
C GLY A 301 29.66 -1.31 -3.34
N LEU A 302 29.90 -0.46 -2.35
CA LEU A 302 29.22 0.84 -2.25
C LEU A 302 29.53 1.76 -3.42
N ALA A 303 30.77 1.74 -3.92
CA ALA A 303 31.16 2.51 -5.10
C ALA A 303 30.38 2.09 -6.37
N GLU A 304 30.17 0.78 -6.56
CA GLU A 304 29.41 0.26 -7.68
C GLU A 304 27.93 0.59 -7.57
N ILE A 305 27.34 0.48 -6.37
CA ILE A 305 25.98 0.90 -6.13
C ILE A 305 25.81 2.40 -6.39
N ALA A 306 26.72 3.24 -5.91
CA ALA A 306 26.72 4.67 -6.15
C ALA A 306 26.65 4.99 -7.66
N SER A 307 27.54 4.36 -8.45
CA SER A 307 27.56 4.52 -9.91
C SER A 307 26.24 4.08 -10.56
N ARG A 308 25.70 2.90 -10.18
CA ARG A 308 24.46 2.36 -10.75
C ARG A 308 23.22 3.20 -10.46
N VAL A 309 23.23 3.95 -9.37
CA VAL A 309 22.12 4.85 -9.01
C VAL A 309 22.39 6.32 -9.38
N GLY A 310 23.49 6.59 -10.11
CA GLY A 310 23.76 7.90 -10.70
C GLY A 310 24.47 8.90 -9.79
N TYR A 311 25.34 8.41 -8.89
CA TYR A 311 26.28 9.25 -8.12
C TYR A 311 27.70 9.11 -8.66
N GLU A 312 28.39 10.22 -8.84
CA GLU A 312 29.75 10.28 -9.37
C GLU A 312 30.79 9.67 -8.44
N SER A 313 30.51 9.65 -7.12
CA SER A 313 31.44 9.10 -6.14
C SER A 313 30.71 8.42 -4.97
N GLU A 314 31.38 7.44 -4.37
CA GLU A 314 30.89 6.80 -3.14
C GLU A 314 30.68 7.82 -2.01
N ALA A 315 31.53 8.85 -1.90
CA ALA A 315 31.39 9.87 -0.88
C ALA A 315 30.12 10.71 -1.06
N SER A 316 29.79 11.11 -2.29
CA SER A 316 28.55 11.84 -2.58
C SER A 316 27.31 10.98 -2.32
N PHE A 317 27.36 9.71 -2.70
CA PHE A 317 26.33 8.72 -2.41
C PHE A 317 26.13 8.53 -0.90
N ASN A 318 27.20 8.31 -0.14
CA ASN A 318 27.13 8.10 1.31
C ASN A 318 26.47 9.28 2.02
N ARG A 319 26.81 10.53 1.63
CA ARG A 319 26.18 11.74 2.17
C ARG A 319 24.69 11.81 1.85
N ALA A 320 24.34 11.57 0.59
CA ALA A 320 22.94 11.60 0.16
C ALA A 320 22.12 10.50 0.83
N PHE A 321 22.63 9.28 0.89
CA PHE A 321 21.97 8.14 1.52
C PHE A 321 21.76 8.38 3.02
N SER A 322 22.80 8.79 3.75
CA SER A 322 22.68 9.08 5.19
C SER A 322 21.68 10.19 5.48
N ARG A 323 21.64 11.23 4.65
CA ARG A 323 20.68 12.33 4.81
C ARG A 323 19.24 11.89 4.55
N LEU A 324 18.97 11.09 3.49
CA LEU A 324 17.63 10.74 3.06
C LEU A 324 17.09 9.47 3.75
N VAL A 325 17.97 8.55 4.13
CA VAL A 325 17.59 7.26 4.74
C VAL A 325 17.84 7.26 6.27
N GLY A 326 18.60 8.20 6.78
CA GLY A 326 18.86 8.35 8.21
C GLY A 326 20.03 7.50 8.76
N ALA A 327 20.67 6.67 7.92
CA ALA A 327 21.83 5.85 8.32
C ALA A 327 22.80 5.69 7.14
N PRO A 328 24.12 5.50 7.40
CA PRO A 328 25.10 5.18 6.36
C PRO A 328 24.73 3.86 5.64
N PRO A 329 24.98 3.74 4.31
CA PRO A 329 24.54 2.57 3.53
C PRO A 329 25.15 1.25 4.01
N GLY A 330 26.41 1.26 4.49
CA GLY A 330 27.04 0.07 5.09
C GLY A 330 26.37 -0.37 6.37
N ALA A 331 26.08 0.56 7.29
CA ALA A 331 25.36 0.28 8.53
C ALA A 331 23.93 -0.18 8.26
N TRP A 332 23.26 0.44 7.26
CA TRP A 332 21.94 0.03 6.84
C TRP A 332 21.91 -1.42 6.32
N ARG A 333 22.89 -1.81 5.49
CA ARG A 333 23.02 -3.20 5.01
C ARG A 333 23.18 -4.18 6.17
N GLN A 334 24.04 -3.87 7.14
CA GLN A 334 24.27 -4.70 8.33
C GLN A 334 23.01 -4.84 9.20
N SER A 335 22.29 -3.74 9.44
CA SER A 335 21.06 -3.74 10.26
C SER A 335 19.94 -4.63 9.70
N LYS A 336 19.96 -4.91 8.38
CA LYS A 336 19.01 -5.81 7.73
C LYS A 336 19.48 -7.27 7.68
N GLY A 337 20.59 -7.62 8.35
CA GLY A 337 21.14 -8.98 8.38
C GLY A 337 21.69 -9.47 7.02
N LEU A 338 22.13 -8.56 6.16
CA LEU A 338 22.52 -8.81 4.78
C LEU A 338 24.03 -8.65 4.54
N ALA A 339 24.85 -8.83 5.58
CA ALA A 339 26.29 -8.76 5.49
C ALA A 339 26.92 -10.10 5.04
#